data_0ea3dafb91048393c54db66d96af9edd
#
_entry.id   0ea3dafb91048393c54db66d96af9edd
#
_cell.length_a   1.000
_cell.length_b   1.000
_cell.length_c   1.000
_cell.angle_alpha   90.00
_cell.angle_beta   90.00
_cell.angle_gamma   90.00
#
_symmetry.space_group_name_H-M   'P 1'
#
loop_
_entity.id
_entity.type
_entity.pdbx_description
1 polymer ?
#
loop_
_entity_poly.entity_id
_entity_poly.type
_entity_poly.pdbx_seq_one_letter_code
_entity_poly.pdbx_strand_id
1 'polypeptide(L)'
;MDLDFVRGLRQAELDLALTEIASRKPTGSSIVEIGGGGGWQAGMLTEAGFRVRSFDLAGSQFSAHRTFPIEDYDGHRIPAADASFDIAFSSNVLEHIPHVRSFQAELHRVLKPDGIAVHLLPTASWRVWTLAAHYPWLVKAGAEAFRATRGGRRSDDAHVVARAVQRRSRTQLVSRILLSPRHGEAGNAVSEIWHFSRHRWTPLFEETGWRVVSRGTNGLFYTGYSVLGWQLSLTARRRLSHLLGASCHVYVLEKASASRANSASAPPAAVTVQAKAAQ
;
A
#
# COMPACT_ATOMS: atom_id res chain seq x y z
N MET A 1 -6.05 14.71 12.47
CA MET A 1 -5.11 14.58 11.32
C MET A 1 -5.49 15.66 10.34
N ASP A 2 -4.55 16.45 9.84
CA ASP A 2 -4.81 17.48 8.84
C ASP A 2 -5.12 16.81 7.50
N LEU A 3 -6.38 16.83 7.10
CA LEU A 3 -6.89 16.15 5.91
C LEU A 3 -6.31 16.74 4.61
N ASP A 4 -6.09 18.07 4.58
CA ASP A 4 -5.55 18.75 3.39
C ASP A 4 -4.09 18.37 3.16
N PHE A 5 -3.32 18.21 4.24
CA PHE A 5 -1.95 17.71 4.16
C PHE A 5 -1.89 16.28 3.63
N VAL A 6 -2.72 15.38 4.16
CA VAL A 6 -2.76 13.98 3.69
C VAL A 6 -3.20 13.92 2.22
N ARG A 7 -4.20 14.74 1.84
CA ARG A 7 -4.65 14.85 0.45
C ARG A 7 -3.53 15.29 -0.48
N GLY A 8 -2.73 16.29 -0.08
CA GLY A 8 -1.57 16.74 -0.88
C GLY A 8 -0.50 15.67 -1.09
N LEU A 9 -0.23 14.81 -0.07
CA LEU A 9 0.66 13.66 -0.23
C LEU A 9 0.08 12.64 -1.22
N ARG A 10 -1.20 12.28 -1.06
CA ARG A 10 -1.89 11.32 -1.92
C ARG A 10 -2.01 11.81 -3.36
N GLN A 11 -2.19 13.12 -3.56
CA GLN A 11 -2.15 13.73 -4.89
C GLN A 11 -0.79 13.50 -5.56
N ALA A 12 0.30 13.82 -4.88
CA ALA A 12 1.64 13.65 -5.44
C ALA A 12 1.96 12.18 -5.75
N GLU A 13 1.42 11.23 -4.97
CA GLU A 13 1.54 9.80 -5.25
C GLU A 13 0.72 9.37 -6.46
N LEU A 14 -0.49 9.87 -6.58
CA LEU A 14 -1.37 9.58 -7.72
C LEU A 14 -0.81 10.17 -9.02
N ASP A 15 -0.21 11.37 -8.99
CA ASP A 15 0.43 11.99 -10.15
C ASP A 15 1.58 11.11 -10.70
N LEU A 16 2.36 10.48 -9.82
CA LEU A 16 3.38 9.51 -10.21
C LEU A 16 2.77 8.26 -10.84
N ALA A 17 1.73 7.71 -10.23
CA ALA A 17 1.03 6.55 -10.78
C ALA A 17 0.41 6.86 -12.15
N LEU A 18 -0.21 8.02 -12.30
CA LEU A 18 -0.75 8.51 -13.59
C LEU A 18 0.34 8.64 -14.65
N THR A 19 1.52 9.13 -14.29
CA THR A 19 2.67 9.21 -15.21
C THR A 19 3.07 7.82 -15.70
N GLU A 20 3.17 6.84 -14.80
CA GLU A 20 3.49 5.44 -15.14
C GLU A 20 2.38 4.80 -15.99
N ILE A 21 1.12 5.06 -15.69
CA ILE A 21 -0.04 4.58 -16.43
C ILE A 21 -0.04 5.18 -17.85
N ALA A 22 0.02 6.50 -17.96
CA ALA A 22 -0.08 7.21 -19.23
C ALA A 22 1.06 6.89 -20.21
N SER A 23 2.22 6.50 -19.69
CA SER A 23 3.35 6.05 -20.54
C SER A 23 3.13 4.67 -21.18
N ARG A 24 2.12 3.90 -20.73
CA ARG A 24 1.88 2.50 -21.13
C ARG A 24 0.48 2.25 -21.68
N LYS A 25 -0.50 3.01 -21.22
CA LYS A 25 -1.90 2.85 -21.60
C LYS A 25 -2.50 4.19 -22.01
N PRO A 26 -3.25 4.25 -23.13
CA PRO A 26 -3.88 5.48 -23.58
C PRO A 26 -5.04 5.89 -22.68
N THR A 27 -5.40 7.17 -22.73
CA THR A 27 -6.67 7.67 -22.18
C THR A 27 -7.85 6.89 -22.75
N GLY A 28 -8.92 6.74 -21.97
CA GLY A 28 -10.05 5.87 -22.31
C GLY A 28 -9.84 4.41 -21.92
N SER A 29 -8.64 4.00 -21.47
CA SER A 29 -8.43 2.66 -20.91
C SER A 29 -9.28 2.43 -19.66
N SER A 30 -9.65 1.16 -19.41
CA SER A 30 -10.45 0.76 -18.27
C SER A 30 -9.56 0.46 -17.06
N ILE A 31 -9.88 1.06 -15.91
CA ILE A 31 -9.19 0.84 -14.63
C ILE A 31 -10.11 0.12 -13.66
N VAL A 32 -9.60 -0.94 -13.02
CA VAL A 32 -10.14 -1.45 -11.76
C VAL A 32 -9.31 -0.91 -10.62
N GLU A 33 -9.92 -0.12 -9.75
CA GLU A 33 -9.31 0.33 -8.49
C GLU A 33 -9.73 -0.58 -7.35
N ILE A 34 -8.76 -1.08 -6.58
CA ILE A 34 -8.97 -1.88 -5.38
C ILE A 34 -8.67 -1.03 -4.15
N GLY A 35 -9.61 -1.01 -3.20
CA GLY A 35 -9.51 -0.22 -1.98
C GLY A 35 -9.79 1.26 -2.23
N GLY A 36 -10.87 1.56 -2.94
CA GLY A 36 -11.25 2.93 -3.34
C GLY A 36 -11.53 3.89 -2.18
N GLY A 37 -11.76 3.38 -0.97
CA GLY A 37 -11.94 4.18 0.24
C GLY A 37 -13.06 5.21 0.12
N GLY A 38 -12.71 6.49 0.14
CA GLY A 38 -13.65 7.61 -0.07
C GLY A 38 -13.92 7.94 -1.55
N GLY A 39 -13.24 7.29 -2.50
CA GLY A 39 -13.44 7.48 -3.94
C GLY A 39 -12.69 8.65 -4.56
N TRP A 40 -11.89 9.33 -3.78
CA TRP A 40 -11.18 10.51 -4.26
C TRP A 40 -10.19 10.17 -5.41
N GLN A 41 -9.42 9.06 -5.27
CA GLN A 41 -8.47 8.64 -6.32
C GLN A 41 -9.20 8.18 -7.59
N ALA A 42 -10.31 7.45 -7.45
CA ALA A 42 -11.17 7.07 -8.57
C ALA A 42 -11.69 8.28 -9.36
N GLY A 43 -12.13 9.33 -8.63
CA GLY A 43 -12.55 10.60 -9.25
C GLY A 43 -11.43 11.21 -10.08
N MET A 44 -10.23 11.34 -9.52
CA MET A 44 -9.07 11.91 -10.21
C MET A 44 -8.60 11.08 -11.41
N LEU A 45 -8.64 9.75 -11.32
CA LEU A 45 -8.35 8.86 -12.44
C LEU A 45 -9.39 9.05 -13.57
N THR A 46 -10.64 9.29 -13.21
CA THR A 46 -11.71 9.59 -14.18
C THR A 46 -11.51 10.97 -14.82
N GLU A 47 -11.16 11.98 -14.05
CA GLU A 47 -10.82 13.32 -14.55
C GLU A 47 -9.60 13.30 -15.50
N ALA A 48 -8.66 12.38 -15.25
CA ALA A 48 -7.52 12.12 -16.15
C ALA A 48 -7.91 11.37 -17.44
N GLY A 49 -9.19 11.05 -17.64
CA GLY A 49 -9.73 10.47 -18.87
C GLY A 49 -9.79 8.94 -18.90
N PHE A 50 -9.67 8.26 -17.76
CA PHE A 50 -9.81 6.80 -17.66
C PHE A 50 -11.25 6.39 -17.30
N ARG A 51 -11.66 5.19 -17.68
CA ARG A 51 -12.93 4.59 -17.28
C ARG A 51 -12.71 3.76 -16.01
N VAL A 52 -13.12 4.27 -14.87
CA VAL A 52 -12.82 3.68 -13.56
C VAL A 52 -14.01 2.94 -12.98
N ARG A 53 -13.80 1.70 -12.54
CA ARG A 53 -14.63 1.01 -11.55
C ARG A 53 -13.81 0.83 -10.29
N SER A 54 -14.36 1.26 -9.17
CA SER A 54 -13.67 1.25 -7.88
C SER A 54 -14.37 0.29 -6.92
N PHE A 55 -13.60 -0.54 -6.23
CA PHE A 55 -14.10 -1.56 -5.31
C PHE A 55 -13.49 -1.37 -3.93
N ASP A 56 -14.31 -1.54 -2.88
CA ASP A 56 -13.84 -1.57 -1.49
C ASP A 56 -14.64 -2.60 -0.69
N LEU A 57 -14.14 -2.97 0.49
CA LEU A 57 -14.84 -3.87 1.39
C LEU A 57 -16.16 -3.26 1.86
N ALA A 58 -17.20 -4.09 1.91
CA ALA A 58 -18.44 -3.72 2.54
C ALA A 58 -18.18 -3.32 4.01
N GLY A 59 -18.67 -2.15 4.42
CA GLY A 59 -18.46 -1.64 5.78
C GLY A 59 -17.07 -1.03 6.05
N SER A 60 -16.31 -0.71 5.01
CA SER A 60 -15.09 0.11 5.12
C SER A 60 -15.37 1.38 5.95
N GLN A 61 -14.40 1.78 6.79
CA GLN A 61 -14.51 3.01 7.59
C GLN A 61 -14.73 4.29 6.76
N PHE A 62 -14.49 4.23 5.45
CA PHE A 62 -14.68 5.33 4.51
C PHE A 62 -16.06 5.33 3.83
N SER A 63 -16.87 4.28 4.02
CA SER A 63 -18.15 4.11 3.30
C SER A 63 -19.13 5.27 3.48
N ALA A 64 -19.12 5.93 4.65
CA ALA A 64 -19.98 7.08 4.95
C ALA A 64 -19.57 8.39 4.23
N HIS A 65 -18.38 8.44 3.62
CA HIS A 65 -17.79 9.65 3.02
C HIS A 65 -17.38 9.44 1.57
N ARG A 66 -18.03 8.53 0.86
CA ARG A 66 -17.77 8.24 -0.55
C ARG A 66 -18.19 9.43 -1.42
N THR A 67 -17.27 9.91 -2.25
CA THR A 67 -17.50 11.01 -3.22
C THR A 67 -17.54 10.51 -4.67
N PHE A 68 -17.31 9.21 -4.86
CA PHE A 68 -17.33 8.50 -6.14
C PHE A 68 -18.13 7.20 -5.99
N PRO A 69 -18.78 6.67 -7.04
CA PRO A 69 -19.43 5.38 -6.99
C PRO A 69 -18.41 4.26 -6.72
N ILE A 70 -18.50 3.65 -5.54
CA ILE A 70 -17.64 2.53 -5.12
C ILE A 70 -18.53 1.32 -4.91
N GLU A 71 -18.18 0.23 -5.57
CA GLU A 71 -18.87 -1.04 -5.47
C GLU A 71 -18.32 -1.83 -4.27
N ASP A 72 -19.22 -2.33 -3.43
CA ASP A 72 -18.82 -3.20 -2.33
C ASP A 72 -18.51 -4.61 -2.84
N TYR A 73 -17.47 -5.23 -2.30
CA TYR A 73 -17.12 -6.61 -2.59
C TYR A 73 -16.63 -7.35 -1.34
N ASP A 74 -16.42 -8.66 -1.46
CA ASP A 74 -16.08 -9.54 -0.33
C ASP A 74 -14.60 -9.60 0.03
N GLY A 75 -13.75 -8.86 -0.69
CA GLY A 75 -12.29 -8.89 -0.54
C GLY A 75 -11.61 -10.06 -1.28
N HIS A 76 -12.38 -10.99 -1.86
CA HIS A 76 -11.88 -12.19 -2.53
C HIS A 76 -12.10 -12.15 -4.04
N ARG A 77 -13.34 -11.91 -4.47
CA ARG A 77 -13.71 -11.91 -5.89
C ARG A 77 -14.21 -10.55 -6.33
N ILE A 78 -13.55 -9.98 -7.31
CA ILE A 78 -13.95 -8.72 -7.94
C ILE A 78 -15.18 -9.00 -8.81
N PRO A 79 -16.34 -8.31 -8.61
CA PRO A 79 -17.56 -8.55 -9.36
C PRO A 79 -17.47 -7.96 -10.79
N ALA A 80 -16.55 -8.52 -11.57
CA ALA A 80 -16.30 -8.16 -12.96
C ALA A 80 -15.97 -9.41 -13.78
N ALA A 81 -16.23 -9.32 -15.09
CA ALA A 81 -15.91 -10.40 -16.03
C ALA A 81 -14.37 -10.54 -16.19
N ASP A 82 -13.97 -11.72 -16.69
CA ASP A 82 -12.58 -11.97 -17.04
C ASP A 82 -12.12 -11.01 -18.14
N ALA A 83 -10.85 -10.62 -18.12
CA ALA A 83 -10.21 -9.78 -19.13
C ALA A 83 -10.98 -8.48 -19.46
N SER A 84 -11.59 -7.84 -18.44
CA SER A 84 -12.42 -6.64 -18.62
C SER A 84 -11.67 -5.32 -18.42
N PHE A 85 -10.49 -5.34 -17.78
CA PHE A 85 -9.74 -4.13 -17.47
C PHE A 85 -8.37 -4.08 -18.16
N ASP A 86 -7.96 -2.88 -18.54
CA ASP A 86 -6.63 -2.59 -19.06
C ASP A 86 -5.61 -2.39 -17.93
N ILE A 87 -6.08 -1.90 -16.80
CA ILE A 87 -5.24 -1.48 -15.67
C ILE A 87 -5.88 -1.93 -14.36
N ALA A 88 -5.09 -2.53 -13.46
CA ALA A 88 -5.41 -2.66 -12.04
C ALA A 88 -4.62 -1.60 -11.26
N PHE A 89 -5.29 -0.86 -10.41
CA PHE A 89 -4.68 0.16 -9.56
C PHE A 89 -5.00 -0.09 -8.09
N SER A 90 -4.02 0.09 -7.22
CA SER A 90 -4.25 0.14 -5.77
C SER A 90 -3.22 1.03 -5.07
N SER A 91 -3.64 1.70 -4.01
CA SER A 91 -2.79 2.61 -3.25
C SER A 91 -2.89 2.32 -1.75
N ASN A 92 -1.84 1.74 -1.18
CA ASN A 92 -1.77 1.32 0.23
C ASN A 92 -2.92 0.38 0.62
N VAL A 93 -3.09 -0.70 -0.13
CA VAL A 93 -4.17 -1.68 0.03
C VAL A 93 -3.63 -3.10 0.13
N LEU A 94 -2.67 -3.51 -0.72
CA LEU A 94 -2.25 -4.92 -0.79
C LEU A 94 -1.63 -5.41 0.54
N GLU A 95 -1.03 -4.54 1.33
CA GLU A 95 -0.53 -4.84 2.67
C GLU A 95 -1.62 -5.18 3.67
N HIS A 96 -2.87 -4.83 3.36
CA HIS A 96 -4.06 -5.10 4.16
C HIS A 96 -4.85 -6.32 3.68
N ILE A 97 -4.40 -7.00 2.62
CA ILE A 97 -5.04 -8.22 2.12
C ILE A 97 -4.36 -9.44 2.75
N PRO A 98 -5.02 -10.19 3.67
CA PRO A 98 -4.41 -11.34 4.34
C PRO A 98 -3.97 -12.44 3.37
N HIS A 99 -4.73 -12.64 2.30
CA HIS A 99 -4.53 -13.64 1.25
C HIS A 99 -3.93 -13.02 -0.03
N VAL A 100 -3.01 -12.06 0.09
CA VAL A 100 -2.46 -11.27 -1.03
C VAL A 100 -1.91 -12.13 -2.18
N ARG A 101 -1.36 -13.33 -1.89
CA ARG A 101 -0.84 -14.24 -2.93
C ARG A 101 -1.97 -14.78 -3.82
N SER A 102 -3.04 -15.29 -3.26
CA SER A 102 -4.19 -15.78 -4.02
C SER A 102 -4.98 -14.65 -4.69
N PHE A 103 -4.98 -13.46 -4.10
CA PHE A 103 -5.59 -12.28 -4.68
C PHE A 103 -4.92 -11.83 -5.99
N GLN A 104 -3.62 -12.14 -6.19
CA GLN A 104 -2.96 -11.87 -7.46
C GLN A 104 -3.61 -12.66 -8.62
N ALA A 105 -4.10 -13.87 -8.38
CA ALA A 105 -4.82 -14.64 -9.40
C ALA A 105 -6.13 -13.95 -9.81
N GLU A 106 -6.80 -13.29 -8.88
CA GLU A 106 -8.01 -12.51 -9.18
C GLU A 106 -7.69 -11.26 -10.01
N LEU A 107 -6.59 -10.56 -9.72
CA LEU A 107 -6.12 -9.46 -10.56
C LEU A 107 -5.76 -9.97 -11.97
N HIS A 108 -5.09 -11.12 -12.08
CA HIS A 108 -4.84 -11.75 -13.38
C HIS A 108 -6.12 -12.07 -14.13
N ARG A 109 -7.15 -12.56 -13.45
CA ARG A 109 -8.44 -12.91 -14.08
C ARG A 109 -9.12 -11.69 -14.70
N VAL A 110 -9.22 -10.60 -13.96
CA VAL A 110 -9.96 -9.40 -14.42
C VAL A 110 -9.19 -8.54 -15.41
N LEU A 111 -7.88 -8.63 -15.46
CA LEU A 111 -7.04 -7.91 -16.40
C LEU A 111 -7.00 -8.59 -17.76
N LYS A 112 -7.00 -7.80 -18.81
CA LYS A 112 -6.75 -8.23 -20.19
C LYS A 112 -5.36 -8.89 -20.32
N PRO A 113 -5.10 -9.66 -21.38
CA PRO A 113 -3.79 -10.30 -21.59
C PRO A 113 -2.60 -9.32 -21.56
N ASP A 114 -2.78 -8.13 -22.14
CA ASP A 114 -1.79 -7.03 -22.16
C ASP A 114 -2.00 -6.02 -21.03
N GLY A 115 -2.87 -6.33 -20.06
CA GLY A 115 -3.16 -5.47 -18.91
C GLY A 115 -1.96 -5.29 -17.99
N ILE A 116 -1.92 -4.14 -17.32
CA ILE A 116 -0.89 -3.79 -16.34
C ILE A 116 -1.49 -3.64 -14.94
N ALA A 117 -0.67 -3.86 -13.91
CA ALA A 117 -1.05 -3.49 -12.55
C ALA A 117 -0.09 -2.43 -12.00
N VAL A 118 -0.65 -1.39 -11.36
CA VAL A 118 0.10 -0.31 -10.73
C VAL A 118 -0.26 -0.25 -9.26
N HIS A 119 0.74 -0.47 -8.40
CA HIS A 119 0.56 -0.54 -6.97
C HIS A 119 1.47 0.43 -6.23
N LEU A 120 0.86 1.23 -5.34
CA LEU A 120 1.58 2.00 -4.33
C LEU A 120 1.54 1.25 -3.01
N LEU A 121 2.71 1.06 -2.39
CA LEU A 121 2.88 0.24 -1.20
C LEU A 121 3.80 0.94 -0.21
N PRO A 122 3.56 0.85 1.11
CA PRO A 122 4.46 1.44 2.09
C PRO A 122 5.85 0.79 2.02
N THR A 123 6.89 1.59 2.33
CA THR A 123 8.28 1.11 2.35
C THR A 123 8.71 0.69 3.76
N ALA A 124 9.82 -0.07 3.83
CA ALA A 124 10.51 -0.34 5.08
C ALA A 124 10.92 0.97 5.79
N SER A 125 11.41 1.98 5.04
CA SER A 125 11.78 3.29 5.58
C SER A 125 10.60 3.99 6.24
N TRP A 126 9.43 3.99 5.59
CA TRP A 126 8.21 4.53 6.18
C TRP A 126 7.89 3.85 7.51
N ARG A 127 8.04 2.52 7.59
CA ARG A 127 7.74 1.78 8.83
C ARG A 127 8.74 2.11 9.94
N VAL A 128 10.04 2.14 9.64
CA VAL A 128 11.09 2.52 10.60
C VAL A 128 10.80 3.90 11.19
N TRP A 129 10.56 4.88 10.34
CA TRP A 129 10.30 6.25 10.79
C TRP A 129 8.94 6.41 11.45
N THR A 130 7.95 5.59 11.10
CA THR A 130 6.67 5.55 11.83
C THR A 130 6.86 5.00 13.24
N LEU A 131 7.68 3.96 13.42
CA LEU A 131 8.05 3.47 14.76
C LEU A 131 8.76 4.55 15.57
N ALA A 132 9.73 5.24 14.98
CA ALA A 132 10.45 6.32 15.65
C ALA A 132 9.53 7.51 16.01
N ALA A 133 8.63 7.89 15.09
CA ALA A 133 7.68 8.99 15.28
C ALA A 133 6.58 8.68 16.31
N HIS A 134 6.40 7.42 16.69
CA HIS A 134 5.44 7.00 17.70
C HIS A 134 5.70 7.69 19.05
N TYR A 135 6.96 7.78 19.48
CA TYR A 135 7.31 8.33 20.79
C TYR A 135 7.09 9.85 20.90
N PRO A 136 7.57 10.70 19.99
CA PRO A 136 7.23 12.12 20.01
C PRO A 136 5.71 12.37 19.87
N TRP A 137 5.00 11.52 19.11
CA TRP A 137 3.54 11.58 19.04
C TRP A 137 2.89 11.27 20.40
N LEU A 138 3.35 10.26 21.14
CA LEU A 138 2.85 9.93 22.49
C LEU A 138 3.05 11.09 23.45
N VAL A 139 4.23 11.73 23.44
CA VAL A 139 4.52 12.89 24.28
C VAL A 139 3.57 14.05 23.97
N LYS A 140 3.38 14.34 22.66
CA LYS A 140 2.45 15.39 22.21
C LYS A 140 1.02 15.08 22.63
N ALA A 141 0.53 13.88 22.35
CA ALA A 141 -0.83 13.44 22.69
C ALA A 141 -1.07 13.44 24.21
N GLY A 142 -0.07 13.02 25.01
CA GLY A 142 -0.13 13.09 26.47
C GLY A 142 -0.18 14.52 27.00
N ALA A 143 0.62 15.43 26.45
CA ALA A 143 0.60 16.84 26.79
C ALA A 143 -0.74 17.51 26.43
N GLU A 144 -1.32 17.19 25.28
CA GLU A 144 -2.63 17.68 24.86
C GLU A 144 -3.76 17.15 25.76
N ALA A 145 -3.73 15.86 26.12
CA ALA A 145 -4.68 15.27 27.05
C ALA A 145 -4.59 15.95 28.44
N PHE A 146 -3.37 16.21 28.95
CA PHE A 146 -3.17 16.90 30.21
C PHE A 146 -3.67 18.36 30.20
N ARG A 147 -3.45 19.10 29.10
CA ARG A 147 -3.98 20.46 28.94
C ARG A 147 -5.51 20.47 28.85
N ALA A 148 -6.10 19.48 28.17
CA ALA A 148 -7.55 19.36 28.05
C ALA A 148 -8.24 19.10 29.40
N THR A 149 -7.61 18.32 30.29
CA THR A 149 -8.13 18.10 31.66
C THR A 149 -8.10 19.37 32.52
N ARG A 150 -7.14 20.27 32.27
CA ARG A 150 -7.01 21.55 33.00
C ARG A 150 -7.86 22.69 32.40
N GLY A 151 -8.13 22.67 31.10
CA GLY A 151 -8.77 23.79 30.38
C GLY A 151 -10.24 23.59 30.03
N GLY A 152 -10.90 22.51 30.43
CA GLY A 152 -12.33 22.25 30.13
C GLY A 152 -12.69 22.09 28.64
N ARG A 153 -11.73 22.17 27.72
CA ARG A 153 -11.91 21.96 26.28
C ARG A 153 -11.44 20.55 25.90
N ARG A 154 -12.36 19.73 25.45
CA ARG A 154 -12.04 18.38 24.93
C ARG A 154 -11.59 18.50 23.47
N SER A 155 -10.35 18.12 23.15
CA SER A 155 -9.89 17.95 21.78
C SER A 155 -10.22 16.54 21.27
N ASP A 156 -10.43 16.37 19.97
CA ASP A 156 -10.75 15.06 19.37
C ASP A 156 -9.65 14.01 19.61
N ASP A 157 -8.38 14.42 19.68
CA ASP A 157 -7.25 13.52 19.98
C ASP A 157 -7.26 13.02 21.43
N ALA A 158 -7.74 13.83 22.40
CA ALA A 158 -7.93 13.40 23.79
C ALA A 158 -8.98 12.28 23.91
N HIS A 159 -10.02 12.28 23.05
CA HIS A 159 -11.01 11.20 23.00
C HIS A 159 -10.43 9.89 22.50
N VAL A 160 -9.51 9.93 21.52
CA VAL A 160 -8.84 8.73 20.99
C VAL A 160 -7.97 8.08 22.07
N VAL A 161 -7.19 8.88 22.80
CA VAL A 161 -6.35 8.40 23.91
C VAL A 161 -7.22 7.91 25.08
N ALA A 162 -8.26 8.65 25.48
CA ALA A 162 -9.16 8.26 26.56
C ALA A 162 -9.93 6.97 26.26
N ARG A 163 -10.45 6.80 25.04
CA ARG A 163 -11.10 5.55 24.59
C ARG A 163 -10.13 4.38 24.52
N ALA A 164 -8.86 4.63 24.15
CA ALA A 164 -7.82 3.59 24.14
C ALA A 164 -7.47 3.10 25.54
N VAL A 165 -7.54 3.96 26.56
CA VAL A 165 -7.25 3.65 27.97
C VAL A 165 -8.45 2.97 28.65
N GLN A 166 -9.69 3.35 28.35
CA GLN A 166 -10.88 3.02 29.15
C GLN A 166 -11.39 1.57 28.98
N ARG A 167 -10.91 0.78 28.01
CA ARG A 167 -11.44 -0.57 27.70
C ARG A 167 -10.41 -1.71 27.65
N ARG A 168 -9.17 -1.58 28.17
CA ARG A 168 -8.14 -2.59 27.96
C ARG A 168 -7.33 -2.97 29.21
N SER A 169 -6.80 -4.22 29.20
CA SER A 169 -5.93 -4.70 30.25
C SER A 169 -4.61 -3.88 30.31
N ARG A 170 -3.99 -3.79 31.50
CA ARG A 170 -2.72 -3.06 31.69
C ARG A 170 -1.61 -3.53 30.74
N THR A 171 -1.56 -4.83 30.41
CA THR A 171 -0.59 -5.40 29.46
C THR A 171 -0.78 -4.90 28.03
N GLN A 172 -2.04 -4.75 27.56
CA GLN A 172 -2.36 -4.19 26.24
C GLN A 172 -2.05 -2.70 26.17
N LEU A 173 -2.19 -1.96 27.26
CA LEU A 173 -1.82 -0.55 27.35
C LEU A 173 -0.30 -0.39 27.24
N VAL A 174 0.46 -1.16 28.02
CA VAL A 174 1.93 -1.14 27.99
C VAL A 174 2.48 -1.51 26.61
N SER A 175 1.95 -2.53 25.95
CA SER A 175 2.42 -2.92 24.62
C SER A 175 2.18 -1.83 23.56
N ARG A 176 1.09 -1.06 23.65
CA ARG A 176 0.79 0.07 22.76
C ARG A 176 1.59 1.34 23.06
N ILE A 177 2.01 1.52 24.29
CA ILE A 177 2.93 2.61 24.65
C ILE A 177 4.34 2.28 24.13
N LEU A 178 4.76 1.01 24.24
CA LEU A 178 6.09 0.59 23.83
C LEU A 178 6.24 0.39 22.31
N LEU A 179 5.19 -0.02 21.61
CA LEU A 179 5.24 -0.30 20.19
C LEU A 179 4.06 0.37 19.46
N SER A 180 4.37 1.03 18.34
CA SER A 180 3.34 1.48 17.41
C SER A 180 2.47 0.29 16.96
N PRO A 181 1.15 0.45 16.80
CA PRO A 181 0.32 -0.61 16.28
C PRO A 181 0.81 -1.06 14.89
N ARG A 182 0.56 -2.33 14.55
CA ARG A 182 0.81 -2.81 13.19
C ARG A 182 -0.06 -2.03 12.21
N HIS A 183 0.42 -1.90 10.98
CA HIS A 183 -0.28 -1.21 9.89
C HIS A 183 -0.94 -2.20 8.93
N GLY A 184 -0.20 -3.21 8.48
CA GLY A 184 -0.70 -4.24 7.58
C GLY A 184 -1.25 -5.48 8.30
N GLU A 185 -1.62 -6.51 7.53
CA GLU A 185 -2.18 -7.75 8.06
C GLU A 185 -1.14 -8.78 8.47
N ALA A 186 0.10 -8.69 7.97
CA ALA A 186 1.14 -9.65 8.24
C ALA A 186 2.14 -9.18 9.31
N GLY A 187 2.47 -10.05 10.26
CA GLY A 187 3.52 -9.82 11.24
C GLY A 187 3.13 -8.92 12.41
N ASN A 188 4.12 -8.19 12.92
CA ASN A 188 4.01 -7.24 14.03
C ASN A 188 4.70 -5.91 13.67
N ALA A 189 4.64 -4.94 14.58
CA ALA A 189 5.19 -3.60 14.37
C ALA A 189 6.65 -3.59 13.85
N VAL A 190 7.49 -4.54 14.25
CA VAL A 190 8.90 -4.60 13.85
C VAL A 190 9.07 -5.43 12.59
N SER A 191 8.42 -6.59 12.49
CA SER A 191 8.53 -7.45 11.31
C SER A 191 7.90 -6.83 10.04
N GLU A 192 7.00 -5.83 10.19
CA GLU A 192 6.50 -5.05 9.07
C GLU A 192 7.60 -4.28 8.31
N ILE A 193 8.77 -4.02 8.93
CA ILE A 193 9.94 -3.47 8.22
C ILE A 193 10.34 -4.41 7.08
N TRP A 194 10.34 -5.72 7.34
CA TRP A 194 10.57 -6.73 6.30
C TRP A 194 9.38 -6.84 5.35
N HIS A 195 8.15 -6.92 5.88
CA HIS A 195 6.94 -7.09 5.07
C HIS A 195 6.70 -5.94 4.08
N PHE A 196 7.16 -4.74 4.38
CA PHE A 196 7.06 -3.56 3.50
C PHE A 196 8.31 -3.35 2.63
N SER A 197 9.30 -4.24 2.72
CA SER A 197 10.50 -4.13 1.92
C SER A 197 10.29 -4.63 0.49
N ARG A 198 11.13 -4.11 -0.43
CA ARG A 198 11.21 -4.62 -1.81
C ARG A 198 11.59 -6.10 -1.87
N HIS A 199 12.33 -6.59 -0.87
CA HIS A 199 12.77 -7.98 -0.78
C HIS A 199 11.61 -8.96 -0.49
N ARG A 200 10.49 -8.46 -0.01
CA ARG A 200 9.24 -9.21 0.18
C ARG A 200 8.30 -9.04 -1.01
N TRP A 201 8.11 -7.81 -1.52
CA TRP A 201 7.13 -7.53 -2.56
C TRP A 201 7.58 -8.02 -3.95
N THR A 202 8.85 -7.80 -4.34
CA THR A 202 9.32 -8.22 -5.67
C THR A 202 9.19 -9.72 -5.89
N PRO A 203 9.73 -10.61 -4.99
CA PRO A 203 9.53 -12.05 -5.16
C PRO A 203 8.06 -12.47 -5.11
N LEU A 204 7.23 -11.83 -4.27
CA LEU A 204 5.79 -12.13 -4.22
C LEU A 204 5.15 -11.93 -5.60
N PHE A 205 5.42 -10.82 -6.24
CA PHE A 205 4.88 -10.55 -7.58
C PHE A 205 5.41 -11.54 -8.62
N GLU A 206 6.71 -11.80 -8.63
CA GLU A 206 7.33 -12.73 -9.58
C GLU A 206 6.80 -14.16 -9.41
N GLU A 207 6.70 -14.66 -8.17
CA GLU A 207 6.15 -15.97 -7.82
C GLU A 207 4.66 -16.12 -8.14
N THR A 208 3.93 -15.00 -8.22
CA THR A 208 2.50 -14.99 -8.53
C THR A 208 2.20 -14.64 -9.99
N GLY A 209 3.20 -14.76 -10.87
CA GLY A 209 3.00 -14.68 -12.31
C GLY A 209 3.11 -13.27 -12.89
N TRP A 210 3.70 -12.32 -12.16
CA TRP A 210 3.97 -10.98 -12.68
C TRP A 210 5.43 -10.81 -13.11
N ARG A 211 5.63 -9.92 -14.06
CA ARG A 211 6.92 -9.34 -14.41
C ARG A 211 6.95 -7.91 -13.90
N VAL A 212 7.89 -7.58 -13.03
CA VAL A 212 8.09 -6.20 -12.57
C VAL A 212 8.77 -5.41 -13.68
N VAL A 213 8.04 -4.49 -14.34
CA VAL A 213 8.53 -3.70 -15.48
C VAL A 213 9.02 -2.31 -15.08
N SER A 214 8.50 -1.77 -13.96
CA SER A 214 9.01 -0.55 -13.34
C SER A 214 8.91 -0.68 -11.83
N ARG A 215 9.92 -0.20 -11.14
CA ARG A 215 9.94 -0.11 -9.69
C ARG A 215 10.63 1.19 -9.28
N GLY A 216 9.85 2.06 -8.68
CA GLY A 216 10.29 3.34 -8.15
C GLY A 216 9.85 3.55 -6.70
N THR A 217 9.96 4.79 -6.28
CA THR A 217 9.40 5.29 -5.02
C THR A 217 8.70 6.61 -5.26
N ASN A 218 7.83 7.02 -4.33
CA ASN A 218 7.15 8.32 -4.41
C ASN A 218 8.09 9.52 -4.18
N GLY A 219 9.36 9.30 -3.84
CA GLY A 219 10.33 10.37 -3.58
C GLY A 219 9.95 11.30 -2.44
N LEU A 220 9.02 10.91 -1.56
CA LEU A 220 8.53 11.73 -0.45
C LEU A 220 8.82 11.05 0.89
N PHE A 221 9.31 11.84 1.85
CA PHE A 221 9.48 11.40 3.23
C PHE A 221 8.29 11.84 4.07
N TYR A 222 7.59 10.89 4.65
CA TYR A 222 6.56 11.11 5.69
C TYR A 222 6.42 9.86 6.57
N THR A 223 5.70 9.99 7.68
CA THR A 223 5.46 8.92 8.65
C THR A 223 3.96 8.73 8.86
N GLY A 224 3.55 7.60 9.42
CA GLY A 224 2.15 7.33 9.78
C GLY A 224 1.61 8.28 10.86
N TYR A 225 2.49 8.89 11.66
CA TYR A 225 2.14 9.96 12.59
C TYR A 225 2.56 11.28 11.99
N SER A 226 1.65 12.12 11.58
CA SER A 226 1.93 13.43 10.96
C SER A 226 2.55 14.44 11.95
N VAL A 227 3.65 14.04 12.62
CA VAL A 227 4.29 14.80 13.72
C VAL A 227 4.70 16.19 13.27
N LEU A 228 5.20 16.33 12.04
CA LEU A 228 5.59 17.61 11.44
C LEU A 228 4.57 18.12 10.41
N GLY A 229 3.55 17.31 10.08
CA GLY A 229 2.41 17.69 9.24
C GLY A 229 2.76 18.63 8.09
N TRP A 230 2.01 19.71 7.96
CA TRP A 230 2.18 20.78 6.98
C TRP A 230 3.45 21.65 7.19
N GLN A 231 4.11 21.57 8.34
CA GLN A 231 5.35 22.34 8.62
C GLN A 231 6.50 21.93 7.69
N LEU A 232 6.44 20.73 7.08
CA LEU A 232 7.37 20.32 6.04
C LEU A 232 6.70 20.38 4.67
N SER A 233 7.20 21.27 3.81
CA SER A 233 6.75 21.36 2.41
C SER A 233 7.05 20.09 1.62
N LEU A 234 6.37 19.85 0.51
CA LEU A 234 6.65 18.73 -0.40
C LEU A 234 8.11 18.75 -0.89
N THR A 235 8.67 19.93 -1.15
CA THR A 235 10.08 20.09 -1.56
C THR A 235 11.04 19.64 -0.45
N ALA A 236 10.78 20.01 0.80
CA ALA A 236 11.57 19.55 1.94
C ALA A 236 11.47 18.03 2.11
N ARG A 237 10.28 17.45 1.92
CA ARG A 237 10.06 16.00 1.98
C ARG A 237 10.79 15.26 0.86
N ARG A 238 10.86 15.82 -0.34
CA ARG A 238 11.66 15.26 -1.43
C ARG A 238 13.16 15.23 -1.07
N ARG A 239 13.69 16.31 -0.53
CA ARG A 239 15.10 16.36 -0.08
C ARG A 239 15.38 15.35 1.03
N LEU A 240 14.50 15.26 2.02
CA LEU A 240 14.64 14.31 3.13
C LEU A 240 14.55 12.86 2.67
N SER A 241 13.77 12.55 1.63
CA SER A 241 13.65 11.18 1.13
C SER A 241 14.96 10.61 0.58
N HIS A 242 15.88 11.45 0.11
CA HIS A 242 17.23 11.01 -0.33
C HIS A 242 18.10 10.52 0.83
N LEU A 243 17.89 11.04 2.03
CA LEU A 243 18.67 10.67 3.23
C LEU A 243 17.95 9.62 4.09
N LEU A 244 16.65 9.78 4.26
CA LEU A 244 15.83 9.00 5.20
C LEU A 244 15.03 7.89 4.52
N GLY A 245 15.05 7.84 3.19
CA GLY A 245 14.26 6.93 2.38
C GLY A 245 12.85 7.47 2.09
N ALA A 246 12.29 7.06 0.98
CA ALA A 246 10.95 7.41 0.54
C ALA A 246 9.89 6.55 1.26
N SER A 247 8.66 7.06 1.33
CA SER A 247 7.59 6.45 2.13
C SER A 247 6.75 5.41 1.39
N CYS A 248 6.66 5.49 0.04
CA CYS A 248 5.96 4.48 -0.75
C CYS A 248 6.80 3.96 -1.90
N HIS A 249 6.68 2.67 -2.18
CA HIS A 249 7.07 2.06 -3.45
C HIS A 249 5.99 2.33 -4.50
N VAL A 250 6.43 2.45 -5.75
CA VAL A 250 5.57 2.42 -6.94
C VAL A 250 6.00 1.22 -7.77
N TYR A 251 5.13 0.26 -7.96
CA TYR A 251 5.35 -0.93 -8.79
C TYR A 251 4.46 -0.86 -10.01
N VAL A 252 5.04 -1.15 -11.18
CA VAL A 252 4.30 -1.43 -12.41
C VAL A 252 4.60 -2.86 -12.82
N LEU A 253 3.54 -3.63 -13.00
CA LEU A 253 3.59 -5.06 -13.25
C LEU A 253 2.90 -5.37 -14.58
N GLU A 254 3.44 -6.33 -15.31
CA GLU A 254 2.81 -6.96 -16.47
C GLU A 254 2.68 -8.45 -16.22
N LYS A 255 1.72 -9.10 -16.86
CA LYS A 255 1.60 -10.56 -16.79
C LYS A 255 2.86 -11.20 -17.37
N ALA A 256 3.46 -12.14 -16.64
CA ALA A 256 4.56 -12.92 -17.17
C ALA A 256 4.06 -13.78 -18.34
N SER A 257 4.76 -13.74 -19.49
CA SER A 257 4.41 -14.59 -20.63
C SER A 257 4.64 -16.06 -20.28
N ALA A 258 3.70 -16.94 -20.64
CA ALA A 258 3.73 -18.38 -20.34
C ALA A 258 5.01 -19.09 -20.84
N SER A 259 5.75 -18.49 -21.78
CA SER A 259 6.99 -19.06 -22.34
C SER A 259 8.16 -19.16 -21.34
N ARG A 260 8.18 -18.37 -20.25
CA ARG A 260 9.27 -18.41 -19.25
C ARG A 260 8.99 -19.27 -18.01
N ALA A 261 7.73 -19.62 -17.76
CA ALA A 261 7.38 -20.47 -16.63
C ALA A 261 7.93 -21.92 -16.81
N ASN A 262 8.08 -22.38 -18.05
CA ASN A 262 8.63 -23.72 -18.34
C ASN A 262 10.15 -23.82 -18.26
N SER A 263 10.90 -22.73 -18.25
CA SER A 263 12.37 -22.78 -18.13
C SER A 263 12.87 -22.87 -16.68
N ALA A 264 12.03 -22.51 -15.71
CA ALA A 264 12.36 -22.56 -14.28
C ALA A 264 12.05 -23.92 -13.62
N SER A 265 11.28 -24.80 -14.30
CA SER A 265 10.87 -26.12 -13.78
C SER A 265 11.57 -27.32 -14.45
N ALA A 266 12.59 -27.10 -15.30
CA ALA A 266 13.38 -28.18 -15.86
C ALA A 266 14.33 -28.74 -14.77
N PRO A 267 14.26 -30.04 -14.43
CA PRO A 267 15.23 -30.64 -13.51
C PRO A 267 16.64 -30.60 -14.15
N PRO A 268 17.71 -30.51 -13.36
CA PRO A 268 19.06 -30.48 -13.90
C PRO A 268 19.30 -31.77 -14.69
N ALA A 269 19.81 -31.61 -15.90
CA ALA A 269 20.16 -32.75 -16.77
C ALA A 269 21.08 -33.72 -16.02
N ALA A 270 20.66 -34.98 -15.98
CA ALA A 270 21.47 -36.08 -15.36
C ALA A 270 22.83 -36.16 -16.08
N VAL A 271 23.89 -35.90 -15.35
CA VAL A 271 25.27 -36.13 -15.82
C VAL A 271 25.47 -37.64 -15.89
N THR A 272 25.44 -38.17 -17.10
CA THR A 272 25.81 -39.58 -17.34
C THR A 272 27.31 -39.71 -17.20
N VAL A 273 27.75 -40.26 -16.07
CA VAL A 273 29.13 -40.66 -15.86
C VAL A 273 29.37 -41.95 -16.66
N GLN A 274 30.05 -41.85 -17.80
CA GLN A 274 30.59 -43.04 -18.49
C GLN A 274 31.75 -43.58 -17.69
N ALA A 275 31.54 -44.79 -17.11
CA ALA A 275 32.64 -45.57 -16.52
C ALA A 275 33.55 -46.09 -17.66
N LYS A 276 34.78 -45.62 -17.69
CA LYS A 276 35.84 -46.19 -18.53
C LYS A 276 36.30 -47.50 -17.87
N ALA A 277 35.97 -48.65 -18.48
CA ALA A 277 36.60 -49.93 -18.14
C ALA A 277 38.07 -49.92 -18.58
N ALA A 278 38.94 -50.23 -17.63
CA ALA A 278 40.34 -50.51 -17.89
C ALA A 278 40.49 -51.99 -18.27
N GLN A 279 41.15 -52.21 -19.39
CA GLN A 279 41.90 -53.43 -19.68
C GLN A 279 43.35 -53.16 -19.36
#